data_7bb4b4432ff1f8a42751bd0cecd96e07
#
_entry.id   7bb4b4432ff1f8a42751bd0cecd96e07
#
_cell.length_a   1.000
_cell.length_b   1.000
_cell.length_c   1.000
_cell.angle_alpha   90.00
_cell.angle_beta   90.00
_cell.angle_gamma   90.00
#
_symmetry.space_group_name_H-M   'P 1'
#
loop_
_entity.id
_entity.type
_entity.pdbx_description
1 polymer ?
#
loop_
_entity_poly.entity_id
_entity_poly.type
_entity_poly.pdbx_seq_one_letter_code
_entity_poly.pdbx_strand_id
1 'polypeptide(L)'
;MRRSEKAPHRMAGIAALLGITALVAAPALSARNLEFYFIDTEGGQATLIVTPAGQSLLIDTGWPGYDGRDANRIQEAAKKAHIKAIDYVLITHFHRDHVGGVKQLLDLMKVGTLVDHGPNRENDRIVLEDYADYQKNLPRVPKHLVLKPGDHLPLKGVTITALTADGEHISAPLEGAGQPNPLCSSAKKHDDDPSENARSLGILLQYGKFRFIDLGERT
;
A
#
# COMPACT_ATOMS: atom_id res chain seq x y z
N MET A 1 9.23 -84.09 -56.79
CA MET A 1 8.56 -82.85 -57.12
C MET A 1 8.03 -82.23 -55.88
N ARG A 2 8.69 -81.21 -55.29
CA ARG A 2 8.25 -80.37 -54.12
C ARG A 2 8.23 -78.93 -54.61
N ARG A 3 7.04 -78.34 -54.66
CA ARG A 3 6.90 -76.92 -54.92
C ARG A 3 7.23 -76.12 -53.69
N SER A 4 8.05 -75.08 -53.84
CA SER A 4 8.40 -74.10 -52.87
C SER A 4 7.36 -73.00 -52.94
N GLU A 5 6.63 -72.77 -51.84
CA GLU A 5 5.77 -71.63 -51.66
C GLU A 5 6.56 -70.46 -51.03
N LYS A 6 6.59 -69.33 -51.73
CA LYS A 6 7.16 -68.09 -51.26
C LYS A 6 6.11 -67.29 -50.44
N ALA A 7 6.41 -67.00 -49.23
CA ALA A 7 5.61 -66.14 -48.39
C ALA A 7 5.81 -64.65 -48.75
N PRO A 8 4.75 -63.81 -48.64
CA PRO A 8 4.84 -62.37 -48.96
C PRO A 8 5.40 -61.56 -47.77
N HIS A 9 6.35 -60.71 -48.08
CA HIS A 9 6.89 -59.69 -47.15
C HIS A 9 5.83 -58.59 -46.86
N ARG A 10 5.41 -58.45 -45.61
CA ARG A 10 4.62 -57.33 -45.12
C ARG A 10 5.57 -56.17 -44.81
N MET A 11 5.49 -55.11 -45.61
CA MET A 11 6.09 -53.83 -45.31
C MET A 11 5.25 -53.14 -44.21
N ALA A 12 5.85 -53.00 -43.01
CA ALA A 12 5.28 -52.17 -41.93
C ALA A 12 5.64 -50.73 -42.21
N GLY A 13 4.65 -49.93 -42.58
CA GLY A 13 4.82 -48.49 -42.68
C GLY A 13 4.85 -47.84 -41.28
N ILE A 14 5.95 -47.18 -40.91
CA ILE A 14 6.07 -46.38 -39.72
C ILE A 14 5.49 -44.99 -40.03
N ALA A 15 4.30 -44.72 -39.50
CA ALA A 15 3.72 -43.38 -39.52
C ALA A 15 4.38 -42.52 -38.41
N ALA A 16 5.25 -41.62 -38.81
CA ALA A 16 5.83 -40.64 -37.88
C ALA A 16 4.75 -39.56 -37.59
N LEU A 17 4.20 -39.57 -36.39
CA LEU A 17 3.37 -38.46 -35.87
C LEU A 17 4.30 -37.29 -35.47
N LEU A 18 4.37 -36.28 -36.30
CA LEU A 18 4.96 -34.98 -35.95
C LEU A 18 3.98 -34.23 -35.03
N GLY A 19 4.25 -34.29 -33.70
CA GLY A 19 3.56 -33.51 -32.70
C GLY A 19 4.02 -32.05 -32.79
N ILE A 20 3.16 -31.17 -33.31
CA ILE A 20 3.37 -29.73 -33.25
C ILE A 20 3.03 -29.27 -31.83
N THR A 21 4.03 -29.08 -31.00
CA THR A 21 3.86 -28.37 -29.72
C THR A 21 3.70 -26.89 -30.01
N ALA A 22 2.46 -26.41 -30.00
CA ALA A 22 2.19 -24.98 -30.02
C ALA A 22 2.68 -24.35 -28.69
N LEU A 23 3.81 -23.62 -28.75
CA LEU A 23 4.30 -22.80 -27.66
C LEU A 23 3.34 -21.61 -27.51
N VAL A 24 2.39 -21.71 -26.59
CA VAL A 24 1.52 -20.58 -26.22
C VAL A 24 2.41 -19.59 -25.48
N ALA A 25 2.89 -18.58 -26.18
CA ALA A 25 3.55 -17.44 -25.56
C ALA A 25 2.53 -16.75 -24.62
N ALA A 26 2.68 -16.91 -23.31
CA ALA A 26 1.93 -16.11 -22.36
C ALA A 26 2.22 -14.64 -22.67
N PRO A 27 1.19 -13.76 -22.76
CA PRO A 27 1.45 -12.34 -22.95
C PRO A 27 2.35 -11.87 -21.80
N ALA A 28 3.50 -11.30 -22.15
CA ALA A 28 4.35 -10.62 -21.18
C ALA A 28 3.49 -9.51 -20.56
N LEU A 29 3.08 -9.67 -19.30
CA LEU A 29 2.46 -8.58 -18.55
C LEU A 29 3.48 -7.45 -18.58
N SER A 30 3.14 -6.38 -19.32
CA SER A 30 3.95 -5.15 -19.27
C SER A 30 4.09 -4.77 -17.79
N ALA A 31 5.32 -4.76 -17.30
CA ALA A 31 5.59 -4.38 -15.92
C ALA A 31 5.10 -2.94 -15.74
N ARG A 32 4.03 -2.75 -14.97
CA ARG A 32 3.54 -1.42 -14.60
C ARG A 32 4.59 -0.77 -13.71
N ASN A 33 4.66 0.54 -13.75
CA ASN A 33 5.50 1.31 -12.84
C ASN A 33 4.91 1.29 -11.43
N LEU A 34 5.75 1.57 -10.44
CA LEU A 34 5.30 2.03 -9.14
C LEU A 34 5.01 3.54 -9.29
N GLU A 35 3.77 3.94 -9.05
CA GLU A 35 3.29 5.30 -9.29
C GLU A 35 2.93 5.97 -7.97
N PHE A 36 3.29 7.26 -7.84
CA PHE A 36 2.96 8.11 -6.71
C PHE A 36 2.19 9.34 -7.20
N TYR A 37 1.09 9.63 -6.54
CA TYR A 37 0.26 10.80 -6.75
C TYR A 37 0.22 11.57 -5.44
N PHE A 38 1.00 12.65 -5.35
CA PHE A 38 0.95 13.58 -4.23
C PHE A 38 -0.22 14.54 -4.47
N ILE A 39 -1.21 14.50 -3.59
CA ILE A 39 -2.48 15.20 -3.77
C ILE A 39 -2.43 16.47 -2.93
N ASP A 40 -2.72 17.61 -3.56
CA ASP A 40 -2.75 18.89 -2.89
C ASP A 40 -3.97 18.98 -1.95
N THR A 41 -3.73 18.92 -0.65
CA THR A 41 -4.71 19.05 0.43
C THR A 41 -4.60 20.38 1.18
N GLU A 42 -3.75 21.29 0.69
CA GLU A 42 -3.61 22.66 1.24
C GLU A 42 -3.24 22.68 2.74
N GLY A 43 -2.20 21.92 3.11
CA GLY A 43 -1.61 21.86 4.46
C GLY A 43 -1.87 20.58 5.24
N GLY A 44 -2.58 19.61 4.66
CA GLY A 44 -2.67 18.25 5.19
C GLY A 44 -1.91 17.26 4.32
N GLN A 45 -2.22 15.98 4.42
CA GLN A 45 -1.61 14.93 3.61
C GLN A 45 -2.65 14.07 2.87
N ALA A 46 -2.34 13.73 1.60
CA ALA A 46 -2.93 12.61 0.89
C ALA A 46 -1.97 12.15 -0.21
N THR A 47 -1.48 10.92 -0.13
CA THR A 47 -0.57 10.33 -1.12
C THR A 47 -1.13 9.00 -1.61
N LEU A 48 -1.53 8.94 -2.90
CA LEU A 48 -1.96 7.68 -3.51
C LEU A 48 -0.78 6.99 -4.18
N ILE A 49 -0.56 5.73 -3.82
CA ILE A 49 0.48 4.86 -4.37
C ILE A 49 -0.20 3.72 -5.13
N VAL A 50 0.22 3.49 -6.39
CA VAL A 50 -0.25 2.35 -7.19
C VAL A 50 0.93 1.45 -7.49
N THR A 51 0.83 0.18 -7.07
CA THR A 51 1.91 -0.79 -7.23
C THR A 51 1.95 -1.35 -8.65
N PRO A 52 3.09 -1.92 -9.08
CA PRO A 52 3.19 -2.64 -10.36
C PRO A 52 2.20 -3.79 -10.50
N ALA A 53 1.71 -4.35 -9.40
CA ALA A 53 0.67 -5.37 -9.36
C ALA A 53 -0.77 -4.80 -9.49
N GLY A 54 -0.91 -3.47 -9.58
CA GLY A 54 -2.20 -2.79 -9.73
C GLY A 54 -2.99 -2.63 -8.44
N GLN A 55 -2.39 -2.88 -7.27
CA GLN A 55 -3.00 -2.57 -5.98
C GLN A 55 -2.68 -1.14 -5.56
N SER A 56 -3.53 -0.58 -4.70
CA SER A 56 -3.45 0.82 -4.29
C SER A 56 -3.37 0.97 -2.76
N LEU A 57 -2.54 1.92 -2.35
CA LEU A 57 -2.44 2.43 -0.99
C LEU A 57 -2.63 3.94 -1.03
N LEU A 58 -3.58 4.44 -0.27
CA LEU A 58 -3.69 5.87 0.04
C LEU A 58 -3.15 6.09 1.46
N ILE A 59 -2.22 7.03 1.61
CA ILE A 59 -1.74 7.49 2.90
C ILE A 59 -2.42 8.81 3.19
N ASP A 60 -3.20 8.87 4.25
CA ASP A 60 -4.04 9.97 4.72
C ASP A 60 -5.08 10.46 3.70
N THR A 61 -5.99 11.31 4.15
CA THR A 61 -7.20 11.70 3.40
C THR A 61 -7.44 13.20 3.36
N GLY A 62 -6.54 13.99 3.95
CA GLY A 62 -6.68 15.45 4.02
C GLY A 62 -7.79 15.92 4.97
N TRP A 63 -8.23 17.13 4.75
CA TRP A 63 -9.21 17.84 5.58
C TRP A 63 -10.64 17.38 5.35
N PRO A 64 -11.50 17.42 6.38
CA PRO A 64 -12.95 17.30 6.23
C PRO A 64 -13.54 18.62 5.71
N GLY A 65 -14.76 18.56 5.22
CA GLY A 65 -15.48 19.77 4.79
C GLY A 65 -15.06 20.26 3.41
N TYR A 66 -14.99 21.57 3.23
CA TYR A 66 -14.66 22.23 1.95
C TYR A 66 -15.41 21.62 0.74
N ASP A 67 -16.69 21.29 0.92
CA ASP A 67 -17.53 20.60 -0.09
C ASP A 67 -16.90 19.33 -0.65
N GLY A 68 -16.10 18.62 0.18
CA GLY A 68 -15.42 17.39 -0.21
C GLY A 68 -14.18 17.60 -1.09
N ARG A 69 -13.57 18.78 -1.06
CA ARG A 69 -12.41 19.14 -1.90
C ARG A 69 -11.36 18.05 -1.95
N ASP A 70 -10.86 17.59 -0.79
CA ASP A 70 -9.74 16.65 -0.74
C ASP A 70 -10.16 15.25 -1.18
N ALA A 71 -11.34 14.79 -0.75
CA ALA A 71 -11.89 13.52 -1.22
C ALA A 71 -12.13 13.50 -2.74
N ASN A 72 -12.58 14.63 -3.33
CA ASN A 72 -12.73 14.77 -4.78
C ASN A 72 -11.35 14.73 -5.49
N ARG A 73 -10.34 15.44 -4.95
CA ARG A 73 -8.96 15.42 -5.49
C ARG A 73 -8.36 14.00 -5.43
N ILE A 74 -8.59 13.26 -4.34
CA ILE A 74 -8.20 11.84 -4.22
C ILE A 74 -8.92 11.00 -5.29
N GLN A 75 -10.23 11.18 -5.48
CA GLN A 75 -10.98 10.46 -6.51
C GLN A 75 -10.46 10.77 -7.93
N GLU A 76 -10.10 12.03 -8.21
CA GLU A 76 -9.51 12.42 -9.50
C GLU A 76 -8.15 11.75 -9.73
N ALA A 77 -7.28 11.72 -8.71
CA ALA A 77 -6.01 11.01 -8.77
C ALA A 77 -6.23 9.50 -9.03
N ALA A 78 -7.19 8.89 -8.33
CA ALA A 78 -7.56 7.49 -8.54
C ALA A 78 -8.08 7.23 -9.96
N LYS A 79 -8.89 8.14 -10.52
CA LYS A 79 -9.35 8.06 -11.92
C LYS A 79 -8.17 8.13 -12.90
N LYS A 80 -7.21 9.05 -12.70
CA LYS A 80 -5.98 9.13 -13.51
C LYS A 80 -5.15 7.86 -13.45
N ALA A 81 -5.07 7.25 -12.27
CA ALA A 81 -4.39 5.99 -12.03
C ALA A 81 -5.20 4.75 -12.48
N HIS A 82 -6.40 4.93 -13.05
CA HIS A 82 -7.33 3.85 -13.42
C HIS A 82 -7.76 2.96 -12.24
N ILE A 83 -7.77 3.50 -11.02
CA ILE A 83 -8.21 2.84 -9.79
C ILE A 83 -9.70 3.13 -9.55
N LYS A 84 -10.50 2.07 -9.43
CA LYS A 84 -11.96 2.16 -9.17
C LYS A 84 -12.32 1.99 -7.69
N ALA A 85 -11.46 1.34 -6.94
CA ALA A 85 -11.56 1.13 -5.49
C ALA A 85 -10.16 1.19 -4.90
N ILE A 86 -10.01 1.72 -3.69
CA ILE A 86 -8.73 1.78 -2.98
C ILE A 86 -8.61 0.53 -2.12
N ASP A 87 -7.51 -0.23 -2.31
CA ASP A 87 -7.31 -1.47 -1.54
C ASP A 87 -7.03 -1.19 -0.07
N TYR A 88 -6.17 -0.20 0.21
CA TYR A 88 -5.78 0.20 1.56
C TYR A 88 -5.79 1.71 1.71
N VAL A 89 -6.39 2.21 2.78
CA VAL A 89 -6.21 3.58 3.28
C VAL A 89 -5.50 3.48 4.62
N LEU A 90 -4.30 4.05 4.69
CA LEU A 90 -3.50 4.13 5.89
C LEU A 90 -3.64 5.54 6.47
N ILE A 91 -4.07 5.62 7.72
CA ILE A 91 -4.11 6.85 8.50
C ILE A 91 -2.86 6.89 9.37
N THR A 92 -2.04 7.91 9.17
CA THR A 92 -0.80 8.06 9.93
C THR A 92 -1.09 8.39 11.38
N HIS A 93 -1.98 9.36 11.63
CA HIS A 93 -2.44 9.77 12.95
C HIS A 93 -3.81 10.48 12.86
N PHE A 94 -4.42 10.84 14.00
CA PHE A 94 -5.80 11.26 14.01
C PHE A 94 -6.00 12.79 14.02
N HIS A 95 -5.02 13.57 13.55
CA HIS A 95 -5.25 14.99 13.30
C HIS A 95 -6.15 15.21 12.09
N ARG A 96 -6.91 16.30 12.14
CA ARG A 96 -7.99 16.63 11.21
C ARG A 96 -7.57 16.66 9.75
N ASP A 97 -6.40 17.16 9.47
CA ASP A 97 -5.82 17.31 8.13
C ASP A 97 -5.20 16.01 7.56
N HIS A 98 -5.29 14.92 8.32
CA HIS A 98 -4.89 13.57 7.93
C HIS A 98 -6.08 12.62 7.88
N VAL A 99 -6.87 12.52 8.95
CA VAL A 99 -8.00 11.58 9.06
C VAL A 99 -9.33 12.16 8.58
N GLY A 100 -9.45 13.49 8.53
CA GLY A 100 -10.73 14.17 8.41
C GLY A 100 -11.51 13.87 7.12
N GLY A 101 -10.82 13.60 6.01
CA GLY A 101 -11.43 13.27 4.74
C GLY A 101 -12.02 11.86 4.62
N VAL A 102 -11.79 10.96 5.59
CA VAL A 102 -12.20 9.54 5.52
C VAL A 102 -13.68 9.38 5.19
N LYS A 103 -14.55 10.06 5.91
CA LYS A 103 -16.01 9.97 5.66
C LYS A 103 -16.37 10.35 4.23
N GLN A 104 -15.88 11.49 3.76
CA GLN A 104 -16.18 12.01 2.42
C GLN A 104 -15.58 11.11 1.33
N LEU A 105 -14.40 10.54 1.55
CA LEU A 105 -13.80 9.56 0.65
C LEU A 105 -14.66 8.29 0.53
N LEU A 106 -15.16 7.76 1.66
CA LEU A 106 -16.03 6.58 1.68
C LEU A 106 -17.40 6.84 1.04
N ASP A 107 -17.85 8.11 0.98
CA ASP A 107 -19.06 8.50 0.24
C ASP A 107 -18.83 8.47 -1.30
N LEU A 108 -17.59 8.62 -1.76
CA LEU A 108 -17.22 8.72 -3.17
C LEU A 108 -16.63 7.41 -3.74
N MET A 109 -15.92 6.63 -2.92
CA MET A 109 -15.14 5.48 -3.38
C MET A 109 -15.25 4.29 -2.42
N LYS A 110 -15.15 3.08 -2.99
CA LYS A 110 -15.00 1.87 -2.18
C LYS A 110 -13.56 1.78 -1.64
N VAL A 111 -13.43 1.43 -0.37
CA VAL A 111 -12.18 1.16 0.32
C VAL A 111 -12.21 -0.27 0.86
N GLY A 112 -11.15 -1.03 0.61
CA GLY A 112 -11.04 -2.42 1.04
C GLY A 112 -10.66 -2.55 2.51
N THR A 113 -9.67 -1.78 2.96
CA THR A 113 -9.13 -1.87 4.32
C THR A 113 -8.74 -0.49 4.82
N LEU A 114 -9.17 -0.13 6.03
CA LEU A 114 -8.59 0.96 6.81
C LEU A 114 -7.45 0.43 7.67
N VAL A 115 -6.37 1.20 7.77
CA VAL A 115 -5.15 0.84 8.52
C VAL A 115 -4.75 2.01 9.39
N ASP A 116 -4.43 1.78 10.66
CA ASP A 116 -3.97 2.81 11.60
C ASP A 116 -3.03 2.24 12.68
N HIS A 117 -2.63 3.07 13.65
CA HIS A 117 -1.77 2.70 14.77
C HIS A 117 -2.54 2.24 16.02
N GLY A 118 -3.86 2.21 15.99
CA GLY A 118 -4.69 1.81 17.13
C GLY A 118 -5.43 2.98 17.80
N PRO A 119 -5.53 3.01 19.13
CA PRO A 119 -6.34 4.04 19.79
C PRO A 119 -5.67 5.41 19.79
N ASN A 120 -6.47 6.46 19.64
CA ASN A 120 -6.02 7.83 19.88
C ASN A 120 -5.48 7.99 21.32
N ARG A 121 -4.38 8.75 21.47
CA ARG A 121 -3.72 9.04 22.75
C ARG A 121 -3.82 10.50 23.18
N GLU A 122 -4.29 11.36 22.32
CA GLU A 122 -4.40 12.79 22.58
C GLU A 122 -5.78 13.15 23.14
N ASN A 123 -5.83 14.09 24.10
CA ASN A 123 -7.06 14.53 24.76
C ASN A 123 -7.57 15.89 24.24
N ASP A 124 -7.01 16.38 23.12
CA ASP A 124 -7.57 17.58 22.49
C ASP A 124 -8.99 17.31 22.00
N ARG A 125 -9.89 18.30 22.22
CA ARG A 125 -11.31 18.14 21.87
C ARG A 125 -11.51 17.89 20.38
N ILE A 126 -10.74 18.54 19.53
CA ILE A 126 -10.88 18.40 18.06
C ILE A 126 -10.42 17.03 17.63
N VAL A 127 -9.29 16.56 18.15
CA VAL A 127 -8.76 15.20 17.86
C VAL A 127 -9.72 14.11 18.34
N LEU A 128 -10.33 14.29 19.51
CA LEU A 128 -11.35 13.37 20.03
C LEU A 128 -12.60 13.30 19.13
N GLU A 129 -13.05 14.47 18.61
CA GLU A 129 -14.18 14.54 17.67
C GLU A 129 -13.84 13.83 16.35
N ASP A 130 -12.66 14.09 15.78
CA ASP A 130 -12.20 13.51 14.53
C ASP A 130 -11.98 11.99 14.64
N TYR A 131 -11.38 11.52 15.74
CA TYR A 131 -11.24 10.11 16.04
C TYR A 131 -12.58 9.41 16.21
N ALA A 132 -13.52 10.04 16.92
CA ALA A 132 -14.88 9.49 17.07
C ALA A 132 -15.62 9.39 15.73
N ASP A 133 -15.43 10.37 14.83
CA ASP A 133 -15.99 10.29 13.47
C ASP A 133 -15.32 9.19 12.64
N TYR A 134 -13.99 9.07 12.72
CA TYR A 134 -13.25 7.97 12.10
C TYR A 134 -13.79 6.60 12.55
N GLN A 135 -13.94 6.39 13.87
CA GLN A 135 -14.46 5.14 14.42
C GLN A 135 -15.88 4.80 13.93
N LYS A 136 -16.76 5.80 13.77
CA LYS A 136 -18.11 5.61 13.20
C LYS A 136 -18.06 5.11 11.76
N ASN A 137 -17.00 5.41 11.03
CA ASN A 137 -16.83 5.04 9.65
C ASN A 137 -16.13 3.67 9.45
N LEU A 138 -15.47 3.10 10.46
CA LEU A 138 -14.85 1.77 10.41
C LEU A 138 -15.80 0.67 9.91
N PRO A 139 -17.07 0.56 10.35
CA PRO A 139 -17.97 -0.48 9.85
C PRO A 139 -18.35 -0.36 8.38
N ARG A 140 -18.01 0.73 7.71
CA ARG A 140 -18.29 0.94 6.27
C ARG A 140 -17.28 0.24 5.35
N VAL A 141 -16.17 -0.24 5.90
CA VAL A 141 -15.15 -0.99 5.15
C VAL A 141 -15.14 -2.45 5.56
N PRO A 142 -14.78 -3.37 4.64
CA PRO A 142 -14.74 -4.80 4.93
C PRO A 142 -13.72 -5.18 6.01
N LYS A 143 -12.63 -4.40 6.17
CA LYS A 143 -11.52 -4.74 7.06
C LYS A 143 -10.89 -3.51 7.70
N HIS A 144 -10.51 -3.66 8.95
CA HIS A 144 -9.69 -2.73 9.71
C HIS A 144 -8.44 -3.45 10.23
N LEU A 145 -7.28 -2.82 10.12
CA LEU A 145 -6.00 -3.33 10.60
C LEU A 145 -5.33 -2.28 11.48
N VAL A 146 -4.83 -2.74 12.61
CA VAL A 146 -3.91 -1.96 13.45
C VAL A 146 -2.51 -2.52 13.25
N LEU A 147 -1.56 -1.68 12.82
CA LEU A 147 -0.18 -2.08 12.63
C LEU A 147 0.68 -1.66 13.83
N LYS A 148 1.69 -2.49 14.11
CA LYS A 148 2.75 -2.25 15.08
C LYS A 148 4.09 -2.13 14.36
N PRO A 149 5.11 -1.51 14.99
CA PRO A 149 6.45 -1.48 14.41
C PRO A 149 6.96 -2.89 14.08
N GLY A 150 7.43 -3.08 12.84
CA GLY A 150 7.86 -4.35 12.30
C GLY A 150 6.79 -5.13 11.52
N ASP A 151 5.52 -4.77 11.63
CA ASP A 151 4.46 -5.40 10.85
C ASP A 151 4.58 -5.05 9.35
N HIS A 152 4.07 -5.95 8.52
CA HIS A 152 4.04 -5.75 7.07
C HIS A 152 2.61 -5.57 6.57
N LEU A 153 2.40 -4.53 5.75
CA LEU A 153 1.15 -4.39 5.01
C LEU A 153 1.22 -5.28 3.75
N PRO A 154 0.26 -6.22 3.55
CA PRO A 154 0.33 -7.20 2.47
C PRO A 154 -0.11 -6.61 1.11
N LEU A 155 0.68 -5.68 0.57
CA LEU A 155 0.46 -5.04 -0.72
C LEU A 155 1.34 -5.70 -1.79
N LYS A 156 0.71 -6.23 -2.85
CA LYS A 156 1.44 -6.98 -3.89
C LYS A 156 2.35 -6.09 -4.72
N GLY A 157 3.53 -6.59 -5.05
CA GLY A 157 4.51 -5.93 -5.92
C GLY A 157 5.47 -4.99 -5.20
N VAL A 158 5.28 -4.76 -3.90
CA VAL A 158 6.16 -3.98 -3.02
C VAL A 158 6.26 -4.65 -1.66
N THR A 159 7.25 -4.26 -0.86
CA THR A 159 7.29 -4.58 0.57
C THR A 159 7.01 -3.30 1.35
N ILE A 160 6.06 -3.34 2.29
CA ILE A 160 5.77 -2.23 3.19
C ILE A 160 5.95 -2.71 4.61
N THR A 161 6.81 -2.02 5.35
CA THR A 161 7.11 -2.30 6.76
C THR A 161 6.73 -1.09 7.60
N ALA A 162 5.95 -1.29 8.66
CA ALA A 162 5.70 -0.26 9.66
C ALA A 162 6.98 0.01 10.45
N LEU A 163 7.45 1.26 10.44
CA LEU A 163 8.65 1.69 11.16
C LEU A 163 8.30 2.21 12.55
N THR A 164 7.21 2.95 12.62
CA THR A 164 6.70 3.58 13.86
C THR A 164 5.20 3.36 13.96
N ALA A 165 4.67 3.28 15.17
CA ALA A 165 3.24 3.26 15.47
C ALA A 165 3.01 3.49 16.96
N ASP A 166 2.00 4.26 17.36
CA ASP A 166 1.59 4.53 18.75
C ASP A 166 2.77 4.96 19.68
N GLY A 167 3.71 5.74 19.13
CA GLY A 167 4.89 6.20 19.88
C GLY A 167 6.09 5.24 19.87
N GLU A 168 5.86 4.00 19.49
CA GLU A 168 6.91 2.98 19.40
C GLU A 168 7.63 3.03 18.03
N HIS A 169 8.79 2.39 17.95
CA HIS A 169 9.55 2.22 16.69
C HIS A 169 10.13 0.82 16.59
N ILE A 170 10.57 0.42 15.39
CA ILE A 170 11.20 -0.89 15.21
C ILE A 170 12.39 -1.06 16.13
N SER A 171 12.52 -2.23 16.73
CA SER A 171 13.59 -2.55 17.68
C SER A 171 14.90 -2.98 17.01
N ALA A 172 14.84 -3.46 15.77
CA ALA A 172 16.01 -3.90 15.02
C ALA A 172 16.22 -3.02 13.78
N PRO A 173 17.46 -2.63 13.45
CA PRO A 173 17.73 -1.84 12.26
C PRO A 173 17.41 -2.65 11.00
N LEU A 174 16.83 -1.99 10.00
CA LEU A 174 16.65 -2.55 8.68
C LEU A 174 17.96 -2.58 7.89
N GLU A 175 18.01 -3.37 6.81
CA GLU A 175 19.17 -3.44 5.91
C GLU A 175 19.60 -2.03 5.45
N GLY A 176 20.88 -1.71 5.67
CA GLY A 176 21.46 -0.40 5.35
C GLY A 176 21.31 0.67 6.45
N ALA A 177 20.56 0.38 7.51
CA ALA A 177 20.44 1.26 8.69
C ALA A 177 21.51 0.95 9.74
N GLY A 178 21.51 1.72 10.83
CA GLY A 178 22.40 1.50 11.99
C GLY A 178 23.81 2.06 11.82
N GLN A 179 24.10 2.78 10.74
CA GLN A 179 25.35 3.53 10.61
C GLN A 179 25.26 4.84 11.40
N PRO A 180 26.36 5.25 12.08
CA PRO A 180 26.39 6.54 12.76
C PRO A 180 26.06 7.68 11.78
N ASN A 181 25.13 8.53 12.15
CA ASN A 181 24.87 9.77 11.40
C ASN A 181 25.61 10.94 12.11
N PRO A 182 26.66 11.51 11.49
CA PRO A 182 27.43 12.59 12.10
C PRO A 182 26.58 13.84 12.40
N LEU A 183 25.47 14.04 11.68
CA LEU A 183 24.54 15.15 11.94
C LEU A 183 23.80 15.01 13.27
N CYS A 184 23.63 13.79 13.78
CA CYS A 184 22.98 13.57 15.08
C CYS A 184 23.76 14.17 16.26
N SER A 185 25.09 14.33 16.14
CA SER A 185 25.92 14.92 17.19
C SER A 185 25.63 16.42 17.43
N SER A 186 25.10 17.10 16.43
CA SER A 186 24.71 18.52 16.48
C SER A 186 23.19 18.73 16.59
N ALA A 187 22.39 17.66 16.52
CA ALA A 187 20.96 17.76 16.66
C ALA A 187 20.57 18.22 18.07
N LYS A 188 19.68 19.21 18.13
CA LYS A 188 19.05 19.58 19.41
C LYS A 188 18.04 18.51 19.77
N LYS A 189 18.08 18.05 21.01
CA LYS A 189 17.03 17.22 21.57
C LYS A 189 15.77 18.08 21.70
N HIS A 190 14.68 17.65 21.08
CA HIS A 190 13.37 18.23 21.30
C HIS A 190 12.74 17.66 22.58
N ASP A 191 11.83 18.42 23.17
CA ASP A 191 10.99 17.91 24.25
C ASP A 191 10.09 16.78 23.72
N ASP A 192 9.62 15.91 24.61
CA ASP A 192 8.69 14.84 24.24
C ASP A 192 7.37 15.45 23.74
N ASP A 193 6.94 15.02 22.58
CA ASP A 193 5.67 15.44 21.99
C ASP A 193 4.54 14.53 22.50
N PRO A 194 3.56 15.06 23.26
CA PRO A 194 2.44 14.27 23.76
C PRO A 194 1.32 14.09 22.74
N SER A 195 1.41 14.75 21.58
CA SER A 195 0.34 14.77 20.57
C SER A 195 0.31 13.48 19.72
N GLU A 196 -0.70 13.40 18.87
CA GLU A 196 -0.86 12.34 17.88
C GLU A 196 0.28 12.35 16.85
N ASN A 197 0.97 13.49 16.60
CA ASN A 197 2.14 13.54 15.72
C ASN A 197 3.19 12.49 16.13
N ALA A 198 3.53 12.43 17.42
CA ALA A 198 4.47 11.45 17.95
C ALA A 198 3.95 9.99 17.87
N ARG A 199 2.67 9.79 17.59
CA ARG A 199 2.02 8.48 17.48
C ARG A 199 1.98 7.97 16.03
N SER A 200 2.37 8.81 15.07
CA SER A 200 2.25 8.52 13.64
C SER A 200 2.69 7.11 13.25
N LEU A 201 1.83 6.43 12.48
CA LEU A 201 2.14 5.19 11.78
C LEU A 201 3.04 5.52 10.59
N GLY A 202 4.33 5.34 10.76
CA GLY A 202 5.30 5.54 9.70
C GLY A 202 5.66 4.25 8.99
N ILE A 203 5.88 4.32 7.69
CA ILE A 203 6.18 3.16 6.86
C ILE A 203 7.44 3.33 6.01
N LEU A 204 8.08 2.21 5.70
CA LEU A 204 9.06 2.07 4.62
C LEU A 204 8.44 1.23 3.50
N LEU A 205 8.33 1.79 2.30
CA LEU A 205 8.01 1.07 1.08
C LEU A 205 9.29 0.75 0.31
N GLN A 206 9.43 -0.51 -0.11
CA GLN A 206 10.57 -1.01 -0.87
C GLN A 206 10.11 -1.64 -2.18
N TYR A 207 10.74 -1.20 -3.29
CA TYR A 207 10.54 -1.76 -4.61
C TYR A 207 11.90 -1.92 -5.33
N GLY A 208 12.43 -3.12 -5.40
CA GLY A 208 13.81 -3.34 -5.85
C GLY A 208 14.81 -2.53 -5.00
N LYS A 209 15.56 -1.61 -5.63
CA LYS A 209 16.47 -0.69 -4.93
C LYS A 209 15.83 0.62 -4.48
N PHE A 210 14.62 0.90 -4.94
CA PHE A 210 13.89 2.11 -4.56
C PHE A 210 13.38 1.99 -3.12
N ARG A 211 13.48 3.09 -2.38
CA ARG A 211 13.01 3.24 -1.00
C ARG A 211 12.19 4.52 -0.89
N PHE A 212 11.03 4.41 -0.29
CA PHE A 212 10.19 5.56 0.07
C PHE A 212 9.83 5.44 1.54
N ILE A 213 9.97 6.52 2.27
CA ILE A 213 9.63 6.61 3.70
C ILE A 213 8.57 7.67 3.84
N ASP A 214 7.51 7.34 4.55
CA ASP A 214 6.50 8.26 5.04
C ASP A 214 6.40 8.04 6.56
N LEU A 215 6.54 9.09 7.33
CA LEU A 215 6.52 9.03 8.79
C LEU A 215 5.35 9.81 9.39
N GLY A 216 4.41 10.28 8.55
CA GLY A 216 3.40 11.25 8.96
C GLY A 216 4.06 12.51 9.48
N GLU A 217 3.69 12.93 10.68
CA GLU A 217 4.29 14.09 11.35
C GLU A 217 5.11 13.70 12.60
N ARG A 218 5.75 12.53 12.54
CA ARG A 218 6.55 12.09 13.69
C ARG A 218 7.71 13.04 13.98
N THR A 219 7.71 13.57 15.18
CA THR A 219 8.72 14.45 15.76
C THR A 219 9.80 13.67 16.51
#